data_32caccc518706e70147509c405edbbbf
#
_entry.id   32caccc518706e70147509c405edbbbf
#
_cell.length_a   1.000
_cell.length_b   1.000
_cell.length_c   1.000
_cell.angle_alpha   90.00
_cell.angle_beta   90.00
_cell.angle_gamma   90.00
#
_symmetry.space_group_name_H-M   'P 1'
#
loop_
_entity.id
_entity.type
_entity.pdbx_description
1 polymer ?
#
loop_
_entity_poly.entity_id
_entity_poly.type
_entity_poly.pdbx_seq_one_letter_code
_entity_poly.pdbx_strand_id
1 'polypeptide(L)'
;MTKYLTVFLAFFFISCVSFKDLEYKGFKELSFSKTNGCNPFCANIDIYNPNKYNIKLKNGSGEALINSKNIGEIKVNNNTVLKGEQTTTIELIIVSSSDQFIKTLFSSIGVIMGKTVKLKIEGKIKAKVYGLGKKISFSEQQDLSLKDFRK
;
A
#
# COMPACT_ATOMS: atom_id res chain seq x y z
N MET A 1 11.66 24.69 49.39
CA MET A 1 12.19 24.75 48.00
C MET A 1 12.26 23.40 47.29
N THR A 2 12.08 22.27 47.90
CA THR A 2 12.22 20.92 47.33
C THR A 2 10.99 20.39 46.56
N LYS A 3 9.81 20.96 46.73
CA LYS A 3 8.56 20.48 46.08
C LYS A 3 8.43 20.87 44.62
N TYR A 4 9.13 21.88 44.13
CA TYR A 4 9.06 22.31 42.73
C TYR A 4 10.07 21.63 41.83
N LEU A 5 11.10 21.01 42.39
CA LEU A 5 12.13 20.30 41.64
C LEU A 5 11.61 18.99 41.06
N THR A 6 10.69 18.32 41.75
CA THR A 6 10.12 17.03 41.31
C THR A 6 9.15 17.19 40.15
N VAL A 7 8.45 18.31 40.02
CA VAL A 7 7.52 18.59 38.92
C VAL A 7 8.27 18.92 37.63
N PHE A 8 9.45 19.54 37.75
CA PHE A 8 10.25 19.89 36.56
C PHE A 8 10.93 18.68 35.89
N LEU A 9 11.19 17.62 36.65
CA LEU A 9 11.82 16.40 36.14
C LEU A 9 10.84 15.50 35.36
N ALA A 10 9.53 15.65 35.60
CA ALA A 10 8.49 14.86 34.90
C ALA A 10 8.22 15.30 33.45
N PHE A 11 8.67 16.48 33.05
CA PHE A 11 8.45 17.02 31.72
C PHE A 11 9.47 16.57 30.66
N PHE A 12 10.57 15.89 31.07
CA PHE A 12 11.61 15.49 30.13
C PHE A 12 11.38 14.12 29.44
N PHE A 13 10.30 13.41 29.75
CA PHE A 13 9.97 12.12 29.11
C PHE A 13 8.93 12.25 28.00
N ILE A 14 8.80 13.41 27.35
CA ILE A 14 8.11 13.45 26.06
C ILE A 14 9.04 12.80 25.04
N SER A 15 9.06 11.47 25.07
CA SER A 15 9.71 10.66 24.06
C SER A 15 9.09 11.05 22.70
N CYS A 16 9.81 11.78 21.89
CA CYS A 16 9.44 12.03 20.51
C CYS A 16 9.24 10.67 19.84
N VAL A 17 8.00 10.29 19.61
CA VAL A 17 7.71 9.09 18.82
C VAL A 17 8.21 9.36 17.41
N SER A 18 9.41 8.88 17.12
CA SER A 18 9.98 8.97 15.79
C SER A 18 9.19 8.03 14.87
N PHE A 19 8.64 8.55 13.80
CA PHE A 19 8.00 7.77 12.75
C PHE A 19 9.07 7.36 11.73
N LYS A 20 9.30 6.05 11.62
CA LYS A 20 10.09 5.46 10.53
C LYS A 20 9.18 5.15 9.37
N ASP A 21 9.63 5.43 8.17
CA ASP A 21 8.84 5.18 6.96
C ASP A 21 8.56 3.69 6.77
N LEU A 22 7.39 3.38 6.23
CA LEU A 22 7.01 2.01 5.91
C LEU A 22 7.86 1.51 4.74
N GLU A 23 8.21 0.22 4.79
CA GLU A 23 9.02 -0.40 3.76
C GLU A 23 8.16 -1.32 2.90
N TYR A 24 8.17 -1.10 1.60
CA TYR A 24 7.61 -2.03 0.63
C TYR A 24 8.50 -3.26 0.51
N LYS A 25 7.94 -4.45 0.71
CA LYS A 25 8.69 -5.72 0.65
C LYS A 25 8.43 -6.52 -0.62
N GLY A 26 7.48 -6.11 -1.41
CA GLY A 26 7.21 -6.70 -2.70
C GLY A 26 5.74 -6.96 -2.98
N PHE A 27 5.52 -7.34 -4.18
CA PHE A 27 4.23 -7.79 -4.70
C PHE A 27 4.10 -9.30 -4.48
N LYS A 28 2.96 -9.72 -3.99
CA LYS A 28 2.72 -11.13 -3.66
C LYS A 28 1.91 -11.85 -4.72
N GLU A 29 0.79 -11.29 -5.09
CA GLU A 29 -0.08 -11.87 -6.10
C GLU A 29 -1.08 -10.86 -6.68
N LEU A 30 -1.57 -11.16 -7.89
CA LEU A 30 -2.74 -10.53 -8.50
C LEU A 30 -3.92 -11.49 -8.46
N SER A 31 -5.06 -11.02 -8.00
CA SER A 31 -6.29 -11.78 -7.97
C SER A 31 -7.34 -11.14 -8.86
N PHE A 32 -7.91 -11.93 -9.77
CA PHE A 32 -8.95 -11.52 -10.72
C PHE A 32 -10.33 -12.02 -10.29
N SER A 33 -10.60 -12.08 -9.01
CA SER A 33 -11.86 -12.64 -8.51
C SER A 33 -12.89 -11.54 -8.21
N LYS A 34 -14.06 -11.64 -8.82
CA LYS A 34 -15.22 -10.80 -8.47
C LYS A 34 -15.82 -11.13 -7.09
N THR A 35 -15.41 -12.25 -6.48
CA THR A 35 -16.05 -12.79 -5.27
C THR A 35 -15.69 -12.04 -3.99
N ASN A 36 -14.58 -11.29 -3.96
CA ASN A 36 -14.10 -10.62 -2.74
C ASN A 36 -14.05 -9.10 -2.86
N GLY A 37 -14.91 -8.50 -3.69
CA GLY A 37 -14.91 -7.04 -3.88
C GLY A 37 -13.83 -6.54 -4.84
N CYS A 38 -13.03 -7.44 -5.44
CA CYS A 38 -12.11 -7.10 -6.51
C CYS A 38 -12.88 -6.80 -7.79
N ASN A 39 -12.80 -5.58 -8.30
CA ASN A 39 -13.44 -5.20 -9.55
C ASN A 39 -12.60 -4.17 -10.32
N PRO A 40 -11.84 -4.56 -11.35
CA PRO A 40 -11.70 -5.89 -11.95
C PRO A 40 -10.67 -6.79 -11.27
N PHE A 41 -9.75 -6.26 -10.44
CA PHE A 41 -8.75 -7.08 -9.77
C PHE A 41 -8.22 -6.44 -8.48
N CYS A 42 -7.59 -7.28 -7.65
CA CYS A 42 -6.87 -6.88 -6.46
C CYS A 42 -5.40 -7.23 -6.59
N ALA A 43 -4.57 -6.39 -5.98
CA ALA A 43 -3.14 -6.62 -5.83
C ALA A 43 -2.80 -6.80 -4.34
N ASN A 44 -2.16 -7.90 -3.98
CA ASN A 44 -1.65 -8.12 -2.65
C ASN A 44 -0.19 -7.71 -2.59
N ILE A 45 0.13 -6.79 -1.68
CA ILE A 45 1.49 -6.30 -1.44
C ILE A 45 1.89 -6.50 0.01
N ASP A 46 3.16 -6.74 0.24
CA ASP A 46 3.74 -6.88 1.57
C ASP A 46 4.38 -5.57 2.00
N ILE A 47 3.96 -5.07 3.16
CA ILE A 47 4.48 -3.85 3.78
C ILE A 47 5.06 -4.20 5.15
N TYR A 48 6.32 -3.84 5.39
CA TYR A 48 6.95 -3.93 6.70
C TYR A 48 6.81 -2.61 7.45
N ASN A 49 6.40 -2.70 8.70
CA ASN A 49 6.32 -1.57 9.60
C ASN A 49 7.53 -1.59 10.56
N PRO A 50 8.57 -0.75 10.35
CA PRO A 50 9.76 -0.72 11.20
C PRO A 50 9.54 -0.02 12.54
N ASN A 51 8.34 0.48 12.79
CA ASN A 51 8.00 1.13 14.06
C ASN A 51 7.57 0.08 15.09
N LYS A 52 7.86 0.32 16.37
CA LYS A 52 7.45 -0.56 17.48
C LYS A 52 5.95 -0.54 17.78
N TYR A 53 5.20 0.34 17.14
CA TYR A 53 3.77 0.52 17.35
C TYR A 53 2.96 0.19 16.10
N ASN A 54 1.69 -0.13 16.32
CA ASN A 54 0.77 -0.44 15.24
C ASN A 54 0.35 0.84 14.49
N ILE A 55 0.28 0.74 13.18
CA ILE A 55 -0.20 1.80 12.30
C ILE A 55 -1.52 1.35 11.68
N LYS A 56 -2.58 2.10 11.93
CA LYS A 56 -3.89 1.83 11.34
C LYS A 56 -4.02 2.59 10.03
N LEU A 57 -4.12 1.86 8.93
CA LEU A 57 -4.41 2.44 7.63
C LEU A 57 -5.88 2.85 7.57
N LYS A 58 -6.10 4.01 6.99
CA LYS A 58 -7.42 4.55 6.67
C LYS A 58 -7.54 4.62 5.14
N ASN A 59 -8.46 5.43 4.67
CA ASN A 59 -8.68 5.61 3.24
C ASN A 59 -7.37 5.94 2.52
N GLY A 60 -7.07 5.16 1.50
CA GLY A 60 -6.02 5.43 0.56
C GLY A 60 -6.58 5.53 -0.84
N SER A 61 -5.96 6.35 -1.66
CA SER A 61 -6.25 6.48 -3.08
C SER A 61 -4.96 6.57 -3.86
N GLY A 62 -4.97 6.05 -5.07
CA GLY A 62 -3.82 6.06 -5.94
C GLY A 62 -4.20 5.62 -7.34
N GLU A 63 -3.19 5.42 -8.15
CA GLU A 63 -3.33 4.98 -9.53
C GLU A 63 -2.46 3.75 -9.78
N ALA A 64 -2.96 2.85 -10.60
CA ALA A 64 -2.21 1.72 -11.13
C ALA A 64 -1.92 1.96 -12.61
N LEU A 65 -0.66 1.76 -12.99
CA LEU A 65 -0.21 1.93 -14.36
C LEU A 65 0.48 0.67 -14.85
N ILE A 66 0.19 0.25 -16.07
CA ILE A 66 0.92 -0.79 -16.78
C ILE A 66 1.65 -0.16 -17.98
N ASN A 67 2.97 -0.31 -18.02
CA ASN A 67 3.81 0.31 -19.05
C ASN A 67 3.50 1.80 -19.23
N SER A 68 3.35 2.53 -18.11
CA SER A 68 3.00 3.96 -18.03
C SER A 68 1.57 4.32 -18.49
N LYS A 69 0.72 3.35 -18.80
CA LYS A 69 -0.69 3.59 -19.12
C LYS A 69 -1.53 3.35 -17.86
N ASN A 70 -2.35 4.32 -17.47
CA ASN A 70 -3.26 4.20 -16.35
C ASN A 70 -4.27 3.07 -16.63
N ILE A 71 -4.38 2.14 -15.69
CA ILE A 71 -5.28 0.98 -15.75
C ILE A 71 -6.40 1.05 -14.73
N GLY A 72 -6.37 2.00 -13.81
CA GLY A 72 -7.42 2.20 -12.82
C GLY A 72 -6.98 2.93 -11.57
N GLU A 73 -7.97 3.22 -10.75
CA GLU A 73 -7.77 3.84 -9.43
C GLU A 73 -7.55 2.76 -8.37
N ILE A 74 -6.61 3.02 -7.46
CA ILE A 74 -6.35 2.15 -6.31
C ILE A 74 -7.19 2.62 -5.13
N LYS A 75 -7.88 1.67 -4.49
CA LYS A 75 -8.51 1.84 -3.17
C LYS A 75 -7.87 0.88 -2.18
N VAL A 76 -7.49 1.40 -1.03
CA VAL A 76 -6.96 0.59 0.07
C VAL A 76 -8.12 0.19 0.97
N ASN A 77 -8.16 -1.08 1.37
CA ASN A 77 -9.17 -1.57 2.30
C ASN A 77 -9.05 -0.82 3.64
N ASN A 78 -10.17 -0.26 4.08
CA ASN A 78 -10.25 0.51 5.31
C ASN A 78 -10.02 -0.39 6.54
N ASN A 79 -9.32 0.16 7.54
CA ASN A 79 -9.06 -0.49 8.82
C ASN A 79 -7.97 -1.58 8.83
N THR A 80 -7.15 -1.69 7.79
CA THR A 80 -5.96 -2.53 7.84
C THR A 80 -5.00 -2.04 8.93
N VAL A 81 -4.51 -2.95 9.76
CA VAL A 81 -3.55 -2.64 10.84
C VAL A 81 -2.20 -3.24 10.46
N LEU A 82 -1.21 -2.37 10.29
CA LEU A 82 0.19 -2.76 10.16
C LEU A 82 0.77 -2.92 11.56
N LYS A 83 0.99 -4.17 11.98
CA LYS A 83 1.57 -4.46 13.30
C LYS A 83 3.02 -3.97 13.37
N GLY A 84 3.43 -3.48 14.54
CA GLY A 84 4.79 -3.02 14.77
C GLY A 84 5.82 -4.11 14.55
N GLU A 85 6.95 -3.77 13.92
CA GLU A 85 8.08 -4.65 13.63
C GLU A 85 7.69 -5.94 12.87
N GLN A 86 6.63 -5.87 12.04
CA GLN A 86 6.11 -7.00 11.28
C GLN A 86 5.78 -6.62 9.84
N THR A 87 5.86 -7.62 8.97
CA THR A 87 5.33 -7.54 7.61
C THR A 87 3.84 -7.89 7.62
N THR A 88 3.05 -7.08 6.96
CA THR A 88 1.61 -7.29 6.79
C THR A 88 1.28 -7.29 5.30
N THR A 89 0.56 -8.29 4.84
CA THR A 89 0.00 -8.28 3.48
C THR A 89 -1.23 -7.38 3.46
N ILE A 90 -1.25 -6.41 2.55
CA ILE A 90 -2.40 -5.53 2.32
C ILE A 90 -2.97 -5.75 0.93
N GLU A 91 -4.29 -5.69 0.85
CA GLU A 91 -5.03 -5.79 -0.40
C GLU A 91 -5.31 -4.40 -0.97
N LEU A 92 -4.89 -4.19 -2.19
CA LEU A 92 -5.17 -3.02 -3.00
C LEU A 92 -6.25 -3.38 -4.01
N ILE A 93 -7.41 -2.75 -3.90
CA ILE A 93 -8.50 -2.91 -4.87
C ILE A 93 -8.26 -1.95 -6.01
N ILE A 94 -8.11 -2.46 -7.23
CA ILE A 94 -7.93 -1.64 -8.42
C ILE A 94 -9.26 -1.56 -9.15
N VAL A 95 -9.83 -0.35 -9.14
CA VAL A 95 -11.11 -0.04 -9.77
C VAL A 95 -10.84 0.58 -11.14
N SER A 96 -11.32 -0.05 -12.19
CA SER A 96 -11.19 0.45 -13.55
C SER A 96 -12.52 0.39 -14.26
N SER A 97 -12.74 1.25 -15.26
CA SER A 97 -13.77 0.99 -16.25
C SER A 97 -13.36 -0.26 -17.04
N SER A 98 -14.22 -1.29 -17.02
CA SER A 98 -13.93 -2.63 -17.51
C SER A 98 -13.32 -2.68 -18.92
N ASP A 99 -13.81 -1.85 -19.84
CA ASP A 99 -13.37 -1.88 -21.25
C ASP A 99 -11.97 -1.33 -21.45
N GLN A 100 -11.60 -0.28 -20.74
CA GLN A 100 -10.30 0.35 -20.88
C GLN A 100 -9.18 -0.50 -20.26
N PHE A 101 -9.49 -1.14 -19.11
CA PHE A 101 -8.57 -2.06 -18.45
C PHE A 101 -8.27 -3.27 -19.33
N ILE A 102 -9.31 -3.95 -19.79
CA ILE A 102 -9.19 -5.15 -20.64
C ILE A 102 -8.42 -4.83 -21.93
N LYS A 103 -8.76 -3.75 -22.62
CA LYS A 103 -8.04 -3.32 -23.83
C LYS A 103 -6.57 -3.01 -23.56
N THR A 104 -6.27 -2.31 -22.44
CA THR A 104 -4.89 -1.97 -22.09
C THR A 104 -4.09 -3.20 -21.66
N LEU A 105 -4.69 -4.08 -20.87
CA LEU A 105 -4.06 -5.33 -20.47
C LEU A 105 -3.78 -6.23 -21.66
N PHE A 106 -4.78 -6.51 -22.49
CA PHE A 106 -4.62 -7.37 -23.68
C PHE A 106 -3.70 -6.75 -24.75
N SER A 107 -3.75 -5.44 -24.98
CA SER A 107 -2.80 -4.79 -25.90
C SER A 107 -1.36 -4.82 -25.36
N SER A 108 -1.20 -4.81 -24.05
CA SER A 108 0.12 -4.92 -23.41
C SER A 108 0.61 -6.37 -23.33
N ILE A 109 -0.29 -7.34 -23.14
CA ILE A 109 0.01 -8.78 -23.10
C ILE A 109 0.14 -9.36 -24.51
N GLY A 110 -0.68 -8.93 -25.47
CA GLY A 110 -0.65 -9.43 -26.85
C GLY A 110 0.65 -9.13 -27.60
N VAL A 111 1.39 -8.13 -27.18
CA VAL A 111 2.73 -7.78 -27.72
C VAL A 111 3.84 -8.60 -27.03
N ILE A 112 3.52 -9.38 -25.96
CA ILE A 112 4.54 -9.80 -24.99
C ILE A 112 4.50 -11.32 -24.74
N MET A 113 4.45 -12.10 -25.75
CA MET A 113 4.88 -13.49 -25.60
C MET A 113 6.39 -13.49 -25.25
N GLY A 114 6.67 -13.47 -23.93
CA GLY A 114 8.02 -13.59 -23.37
C GLY A 114 8.63 -12.35 -22.71
N LYS A 115 7.94 -11.21 -22.63
CA LYS A 115 8.47 -9.99 -21.96
C LYS A 115 7.78 -9.71 -20.64
N THR A 116 8.49 -9.07 -19.71
CA THR A 116 7.94 -8.57 -18.44
C THR A 116 7.10 -7.31 -18.67
N VAL A 117 6.06 -7.15 -17.86
CA VAL A 117 5.18 -5.98 -17.85
C VAL A 117 5.50 -5.15 -16.60
N LYS A 118 5.73 -3.87 -16.79
CA LYS A 118 5.99 -2.97 -15.65
C LYS A 118 4.68 -2.51 -15.02
N LEU A 119 4.39 -3.00 -13.83
CA LEU A 119 3.32 -2.49 -13.00
C LEU A 119 3.89 -1.38 -12.09
N LYS A 120 3.33 -0.20 -12.16
CA LYS A 120 3.60 0.90 -11.22
C LYS A 120 2.34 1.17 -10.43
N ILE A 121 2.49 1.29 -9.12
CA ILE A 121 1.43 1.72 -8.21
C ILE A 121 1.90 2.97 -7.49
N GLU A 122 1.09 4.01 -7.49
CA GLU A 122 1.41 5.25 -6.78
C GLU A 122 0.18 5.85 -6.15
N GLY A 123 0.38 6.54 -5.01
CA GLY A 123 -0.75 7.13 -4.32
C GLY A 123 -0.43 7.67 -2.95
N LYS A 124 -1.49 7.91 -2.18
CA LYS A 124 -1.42 8.43 -0.82
C LYS A 124 -2.36 7.65 0.09
N ILE A 125 -1.87 7.25 1.25
CA ILE A 125 -2.65 6.57 2.29
C ILE A 125 -2.68 7.44 3.53
N LYS A 126 -3.84 7.57 4.15
CA LYS A 126 -3.96 8.16 5.48
C LYS A 126 -3.70 7.08 6.52
N ALA A 127 -2.71 7.30 7.37
CA ALA A 127 -2.40 6.43 8.50
C ALA A 127 -2.77 7.11 9.82
N LYS A 128 -3.18 6.33 10.82
CA LYS A 128 -3.37 6.80 12.21
C LYS A 128 -2.40 6.08 13.13
N VAL A 129 -1.70 6.88 13.92
CA VAL A 129 -0.77 6.44 14.96
C VAL A 129 -1.12 7.19 16.23
N TYR A 130 -1.50 6.49 17.29
CA TYR A 130 -1.93 7.10 18.57
C TYR A 130 -2.98 8.22 18.42
N GLY A 131 -3.92 8.05 17.47
CA GLY A 131 -4.95 9.05 17.18
C GLY A 131 -4.53 10.18 16.22
N LEU A 132 -3.24 10.37 15.98
CA LEU A 132 -2.71 11.37 15.08
C LEU A 132 -2.73 10.84 13.63
N GLY A 133 -3.22 11.65 12.71
CA GLY A 133 -3.25 11.31 11.28
C GLY A 133 -1.99 11.74 10.55
N LYS A 134 -1.39 10.84 9.77
CA LYS A 134 -0.29 11.13 8.86
C LYS A 134 -0.67 10.69 7.44
N LYS A 135 -0.33 11.48 6.43
CA LYS A 135 -0.41 11.09 5.02
C LYS A 135 0.92 10.45 4.62
N ILE A 136 0.86 9.27 4.01
CA ILE A 136 2.01 8.52 3.51
C ILE A 136 1.84 8.44 2.00
N SER A 137 2.81 8.95 1.25
CA SER A 137 2.87 8.76 -0.20
C SER A 137 3.63 7.47 -0.51
N PHE A 138 3.21 6.75 -1.53
CA PHE A 138 3.91 5.58 -2.03
C PHE A 138 4.02 5.65 -3.55
N SER A 139 5.09 5.11 -4.09
CA SER A 139 5.31 4.97 -5.53
C SER A 139 6.26 3.80 -5.71
N GLU A 140 5.71 2.67 -6.15
CA GLU A 140 6.44 1.43 -6.30
C GLU A 140 6.26 0.88 -7.71
N GLN A 141 7.33 0.29 -8.26
CA GLN A 141 7.31 -0.32 -9.57
C GLN A 141 7.85 -1.74 -9.49
N GLN A 142 7.18 -2.65 -10.16
CA GLN A 142 7.59 -4.04 -10.25
C GLN A 142 7.40 -4.59 -11.65
N ASP A 143 8.35 -5.41 -12.09
CA ASP A 143 8.23 -6.18 -13.32
C ASP A 143 7.40 -7.43 -13.04
N LEU A 144 6.29 -7.59 -13.74
CA LEU A 144 5.41 -8.76 -13.67
C LEU A 144 5.67 -9.67 -14.88
N SER A 145 5.73 -10.96 -14.63
CA SER A 145 5.77 -12.00 -15.66
C SER A 145 4.36 -12.55 -15.93
N LEU A 146 4.17 -13.21 -17.06
CA LEU A 146 2.89 -13.88 -17.36
C LEU A 146 2.51 -14.96 -16.32
N LYS A 147 3.48 -15.48 -15.57
CA LYS A 147 3.22 -16.47 -14.50
C LYS A 147 2.48 -15.85 -13.32
N ASP A 148 2.67 -14.54 -13.07
CA ASP A 148 2.03 -13.81 -11.96
C ASP A 148 0.54 -13.57 -12.23
N PHE A 149 0.08 -13.72 -13.48
CA PHE A 149 -1.31 -13.59 -13.92
C PHE A 149 -2.07 -14.93 -14.03
N ARG A 150 -1.43 -16.06 -13.72
CA ARG A 150 -1.97 -17.43 -13.94
C ARG A 150 -2.41 -18.15 -12.69
N LYS A 151 -2.80 -17.45 -11.64
CA LYS A 151 -3.38 -18.12 -10.46
C LYS A 151 -4.88 -17.89 -10.35
#